data_adb0fb7cf9a6b3b2ca2b6d527864b339
#
_entry.id   adb0fb7cf9a6b3b2ca2b6d527864b339
#
_cell.length_a   1.000
_cell.length_b   1.000
_cell.length_c   1.000
_cell.angle_alpha   90.00
_cell.angle_beta   90.00
_cell.angle_gamma   90.00
#
_symmetry.space_group_name_H-M   'P 1'
#
loop_
_entity.id
_entity.type
_entity.pdbx_description
1 polymer ?
#
loop_
_entity_poly.entity_id
_entity_poly.type
_entity_poly.pdbx_seq_one_letter_code
_entity_poly.pdbx_strand_id
1 'polypeptide(L)'
;MKNELQHINLNNFTTQNGKVLDIPLSYQLFGKELYLAPIVLINHALTGNSDVAGENGWWKSLVGDGKIIDTNRFTVISFNIPGNGFDGFFIDNYEDFTAQDIASIFIEGLKKLKIEKLFALVGGSVGGSIGWEMLTLQNDLAEKFIPIATDFKTSDWLHSQCLVQKFLLESEEKPLEKARVHAMLCYRTPESLNLRFNREIDSEKQILKSHDWLNFHGNILNERFSLKAYKLVNHLLMNINGKENELENINAEIHLVSVDSDLFYPAFEIKNTYHFLQNKNRNVQYHEINSIHGHDAFLMEYEQLNTILKPIFLN
;
A
#
# COMPACT_ATOMS: atom_id res chain seq x y z
N MET A 1 -10.92 -2.78 22.47
CA MET A 1 -9.64 -3.53 22.54
C MET A 1 -8.51 -2.52 22.39
N LYS A 2 -7.42 -2.66 23.14
CA LYS A 2 -6.21 -1.90 22.85
C LYS A 2 -5.67 -2.41 21.51
N ASN A 3 -5.39 -1.51 20.59
CA ASN A 3 -4.81 -1.80 19.26
C ASN A 3 -3.33 -2.20 19.44
N GLU A 4 -3.08 -3.26 20.21
CA GLU A 4 -1.73 -3.71 20.53
C GLU A 4 -1.14 -4.45 19.34
N LEU A 5 0.15 -4.23 19.11
CA LEU A 5 0.90 -4.96 18.12
C LEU A 5 1.03 -6.44 18.55
N GLN A 6 0.60 -7.33 17.68
CA GLN A 6 0.63 -8.78 17.90
C GLN A 6 1.58 -9.44 16.91
N HIS A 7 2.03 -10.66 17.20
CA HIS A 7 2.99 -11.38 16.37
C HIS A 7 2.56 -12.82 16.11
N ILE A 8 2.87 -13.29 14.91
CA ILE A 8 2.77 -14.70 14.50
C ILE A 8 4.15 -15.14 14.02
N ASN A 9 4.69 -16.19 14.60
CA ASN A 9 5.95 -16.74 14.12
C ASN A 9 5.69 -17.74 12.98
N LEU A 10 6.22 -17.44 11.81
CA LEU A 10 6.26 -18.33 10.66
C LEU A 10 7.66 -18.95 10.60
N ASN A 11 7.80 -20.16 11.15
CA ASN A 11 9.08 -20.85 11.21
C ASN A 11 9.38 -21.53 9.88
N ASN A 12 10.65 -21.50 9.47
CA ASN A 12 11.14 -22.14 8.25
C ASN A 12 10.38 -21.68 6.98
N PHE A 13 9.99 -20.41 6.91
CA PHE A 13 9.42 -19.86 5.68
C PHE A 13 10.46 -19.92 4.57
N THR A 14 10.05 -20.45 3.42
CA THR A 14 10.93 -20.55 2.25
C THR A 14 10.49 -19.55 1.18
N THR A 15 11.38 -18.60 0.85
CA THR A 15 11.16 -17.65 -0.24
C THR A 15 11.19 -18.33 -1.59
N GLN A 16 10.68 -17.68 -2.63
CA GLN A 16 10.74 -18.18 -4.02
C GLN A 16 12.18 -18.44 -4.48
N ASN A 17 13.13 -17.68 -3.97
CA ASN A 17 14.56 -17.87 -4.25
C ASN A 17 15.17 -19.01 -3.43
N GLY A 18 14.38 -19.78 -2.67
CA GLY A 18 14.82 -20.93 -1.89
C GLY A 18 15.51 -20.58 -0.56
N LYS A 19 15.45 -19.34 -0.10
CA LYS A 19 15.96 -18.94 1.21
C LYS A 19 15.01 -19.38 2.30
N VAL A 20 15.53 -20.02 3.34
CA VAL A 20 14.75 -20.46 4.50
C VAL A 20 15.07 -19.56 5.70
N LEU A 21 14.03 -19.00 6.32
CA LEU A 21 14.17 -18.13 7.49
C LEU A 21 12.89 -18.09 8.33
N ASP A 22 13.03 -17.65 9.58
CA ASP A 22 11.90 -17.43 10.47
C ASP A 22 11.40 -15.98 10.31
N ILE A 23 10.09 -15.82 10.14
CA ILE A 23 9.45 -14.51 9.96
C ILE A 23 8.56 -14.21 11.16
N PRO A 24 8.88 -13.22 11.99
CA PRO A 24 7.99 -12.70 13.02
C PRO A 24 6.99 -11.74 12.35
N LEU A 25 5.88 -12.26 11.84
CA LEU A 25 4.85 -11.45 11.20
C LEU A 25 4.07 -10.68 12.26
N SER A 26 4.20 -9.37 12.27
CA SER A 26 3.43 -8.50 13.16
C SER A 26 2.14 -7.98 12.53
N TYR A 27 1.12 -7.75 13.35
CA TYR A 27 -0.19 -7.27 12.91
C TYR A 27 -0.94 -6.53 14.02
N GLN A 28 -1.97 -5.79 13.63
CA GLN A 28 -2.93 -5.17 14.55
C GLN A 28 -4.36 -5.50 14.15
N LEU A 29 -5.23 -5.53 15.16
CA LEU A 29 -6.67 -5.74 15.03
C LEU A 29 -7.44 -4.53 15.54
N PHE A 30 -8.48 -4.18 14.80
CA PHE A 30 -9.37 -3.07 15.16
C PHE A 30 -10.83 -3.53 15.04
N GLY A 31 -11.69 -3.00 15.90
CA GLY A 31 -13.12 -3.22 15.84
C GLY A 31 -13.58 -4.49 16.55
N LYS A 32 -14.41 -5.29 15.88
CA LYS A 32 -14.97 -6.50 16.48
C LYS A 32 -13.91 -7.56 16.72
N GLU A 33 -14.13 -8.41 17.69
CA GLU A 33 -13.28 -9.57 17.94
C GLU A 33 -13.27 -10.50 16.73
N LEU A 34 -12.14 -11.18 16.51
CA LEU A 34 -12.04 -12.18 15.44
C LEU A 34 -13.20 -13.18 15.51
N TYR A 35 -13.74 -13.52 14.38
CA TYR A 35 -14.84 -14.47 14.15
C TYR A 35 -16.22 -13.98 14.60
N LEU A 36 -16.35 -12.80 15.19
CA LEU A 36 -17.65 -12.23 15.56
C LEU A 36 -18.22 -11.27 14.50
N ALA A 37 -17.45 -10.94 13.47
CA ALA A 37 -17.85 -10.06 12.39
C ALA A 37 -17.11 -10.40 11.09
N PRO A 38 -17.60 -9.94 9.92
CA PRO A 38 -16.86 -10.06 8.68
C PRO A 38 -15.49 -9.38 8.78
N ILE A 39 -14.47 -9.97 8.14
CA ILE A 39 -13.08 -9.55 8.27
C ILE A 39 -12.66 -8.73 7.05
N VAL A 40 -12.09 -7.57 7.31
CA VAL A 40 -11.46 -6.70 6.29
C VAL A 40 -9.96 -6.69 6.52
N LEU A 41 -9.19 -7.13 5.53
CA LEU A 41 -7.73 -6.99 5.54
C LEU A 41 -7.34 -5.70 4.83
N ILE A 42 -6.50 -4.89 5.47
CA ILE A 42 -5.95 -3.67 4.88
C ILE A 42 -4.44 -3.80 4.77
N ASN A 43 -3.93 -3.76 3.53
CA ASN A 43 -2.52 -3.75 3.23
C ASN A 43 -2.01 -2.31 3.14
N HIS A 44 -0.96 -1.99 3.89
CA HIS A 44 -0.40 -0.64 3.93
C HIS A 44 0.47 -0.28 2.72
N ALA A 45 0.62 1.03 2.45
CA ALA A 45 1.50 1.57 1.43
C ALA A 45 2.98 1.55 1.87
N LEU A 46 3.91 2.02 1.01
CA LEU A 46 5.37 1.92 1.15
C LEU A 46 5.90 2.28 2.55
N THR A 47 5.55 3.45 3.07
CA THR A 47 6.00 3.93 4.38
C THR A 47 4.93 3.81 5.46
N GLY A 48 3.91 2.98 5.22
CA GLY A 48 2.84 2.68 6.15
C GLY A 48 3.21 1.57 7.13
N ASN A 49 2.24 1.19 7.92
CA ASN A 49 2.33 0.13 8.90
C ASN A 49 0.93 -0.42 9.24
N SER A 50 0.85 -1.35 10.17
CA SER A 50 -0.41 -1.98 10.60
C SER A 50 -1.36 -1.06 11.37
N ASP A 51 -0.92 0.12 11.85
CA ASP A 51 -1.81 1.07 12.55
C ASP A 51 -2.64 1.87 11.53
N VAL A 52 -3.72 1.26 11.06
CA VAL A 52 -4.60 1.85 10.04
C VAL A 52 -5.72 2.70 10.62
N ALA A 53 -6.16 2.40 11.85
CA ALA A 53 -7.36 2.98 12.47
C ALA A 53 -7.13 3.52 13.90
N GLY A 54 -5.93 3.37 14.46
CA GLY A 54 -5.58 3.88 15.79
C GLY A 54 -5.56 5.41 15.85
N GLU A 55 -5.20 5.95 17.00
CA GLU A 55 -5.09 7.40 17.21
C GLU A 55 -4.17 8.05 16.17
N ASN A 56 -3.08 7.37 15.82
CA ASN A 56 -2.13 7.77 14.79
C ASN A 56 -2.33 7.01 13.46
N GLY A 57 -3.45 6.31 13.32
CA GLY A 57 -3.76 5.50 12.14
C GLY A 57 -3.74 6.32 10.86
N TRP A 58 -2.99 5.82 9.89
CA TRP A 58 -2.78 6.55 8.63
C TRP A 58 -4.04 6.61 7.74
N TRP A 59 -5.03 5.75 7.97
CA TRP A 59 -6.34 5.76 7.31
C TRP A 59 -7.52 5.96 8.28
N LYS A 60 -7.30 6.52 9.45
CA LYS A 60 -8.34 6.78 10.45
C LYS A 60 -9.52 7.63 9.95
N SER A 61 -9.38 8.31 8.81
CA SER A 61 -10.49 9.02 8.17
C SER A 61 -11.47 8.09 7.45
N LEU A 62 -11.02 6.88 7.04
CA LEU A 62 -11.83 5.88 6.36
C LEU A 62 -12.16 4.67 7.26
N VAL A 63 -11.30 4.37 8.24
CA VAL A 63 -11.38 3.19 9.10
C VAL A 63 -11.56 3.62 10.56
N GLY A 64 -12.62 3.18 11.19
CA GLY A 64 -12.90 3.52 12.59
C GLY A 64 -14.37 3.45 12.95
N ASP A 65 -14.71 3.87 14.16
CA ASP A 65 -16.09 3.95 14.63
C ASP A 65 -16.92 4.91 13.76
N GLY A 66 -18.01 4.40 13.17
CA GLY A 66 -18.88 5.16 12.28
C GLY A 66 -18.23 5.64 10.97
N LYS A 67 -17.03 5.15 10.62
CA LYS A 67 -16.38 5.42 9.35
C LYS A 67 -16.92 4.48 8.26
N ILE A 68 -16.46 4.68 7.01
CA ILE A 68 -16.93 3.85 5.89
C ILE A 68 -16.55 2.37 6.08
N ILE A 69 -15.36 2.10 6.59
CA ILE A 69 -14.96 0.78 7.09
C ILE A 69 -15.17 0.82 8.61
N ASP A 70 -16.42 0.51 9.00
CA ASP A 70 -16.90 0.73 10.36
C ASP A 70 -16.42 -0.39 11.30
N THR A 71 -15.60 -0.03 12.26
CA THR A 71 -15.10 -0.96 13.30
C THR A 71 -16.20 -1.49 14.24
N ASN A 72 -17.42 -0.92 14.22
CA ASN A 72 -18.58 -1.50 14.90
C ASN A 72 -19.22 -2.64 14.11
N ARG A 73 -18.93 -2.77 12.83
CA ARG A 73 -19.50 -3.79 11.93
C ARG A 73 -18.48 -4.84 11.50
N PHE A 74 -17.21 -4.49 11.44
CA PHE A 74 -16.14 -5.32 10.91
C PHE A 74 -15.06 -5.60 11.95
N THR A 75 -14.36 -6.71 11.77
CA THR A 75 -13.02 -6.93 12.30
C THR A 75 -12.04 -6.46 11.21
N VAL A 76 -11.25 -5.46 11.51
CA VAL A 76 -10.20 -4.98 10.59
C VAL A 76 -8.86 -5.56 11.04
N ILE A 77 -8.14 -6.19 10.14
CA ILE A 77 -6.77 -6.69 10.34
C ILE A 77 -5.83 -5.99 9.38
N SER A 78 -4.63 -5.66 9.85
CA SER A 78 -3.55 -5.18 9.01
C SER A 78 -2.23 -5.80 9.44
N PHE A 79 -1.51 -6.41 8.51
CA PHE A 79 -0.16 -6.92 8.73
C PHE A 79 0.87 -5.84 8.41
N ASN A 80 2.02 -5.90 9.08
CA ASN A 80 3.20 -5.18 8.61
C ASN A 80 3.90 -6.00 7.53
N ILE A 81 4.35 -5.35 6.46
CA ILE A 81 5.32 -5.97 5.53
C ILE A 81 6.55 -6.34 6.37
N PRO A 82 6.93 -7.64 6.47
CA PRO A 82 8.08 -8.03 7.26
C PRO A 82 9.33 -7.28 6.83
N GLY A 83 10.04 -6.71 7.79
CA GLY A 83 11.20 -5.87 7.51
C GLY A 83 10.90 -4.38 7.32
N ASN A 84 9.64 -3.93 7.44
CA ASN A 84 9.31 -2.50 7.43
C ASN A 84 9.79 -1.76 8.70
N GLY A 85 10.21 -2.50 9.73
CA GLY A 85 10.80 -1.99 10.96
C GLY A 85 9.82 -1.41 11.97
N PHE A 86 8.51 -1.48 11.74
CA PHE A 86 7.50 -0.98 12.67
C PHE A 86 7.49 -1.74 14.00
N ASP A 87 7.81 -3.03 13.94
CA ASP A 87 7.96 -3.93 15.07
C ASP A 87 9.43 -4.12 15.53
N GLY A 88 10.36 -3.39 14.92
CA GLY A 88 11.80 -3.52 15.15
C GLY A 88 12.48 -4.64 14.35
N PHE A 89 11.72 -5.43 13.59
CA PHE A 89 12.27 -6.47 12.72
C PHE A 89 12.73 -5.88 11.38
N PHE A 90 13.92 -6.27 10.93
CA PHE A 90 14.50 -5.90 9.65
C PHE A 90 15.00 -7.13 8.89
N ILE A 91 14.90 -7.10 7.59
CA ILE A 91 15.48 -8.08 6.68
C ILE A 91 16.83 -7.55 6.21
N ASP A 92 17.90 -8.31 6.42
CA ASP A 92 19.23 -7.89 6.00
C ASP A 92 19.44 -8.05 4.49
N ASN A 93 18.92 -9.13 3.91
CA ASN A 93 19.07 -9.45 2.49
C ASN A 93 17.71 -9.32 1.77
N TYR A 94 17.27 -8.08 1.60
CA TYR A 94 15.94 -7.78 1.05
C TYR A 94 15.74 -8.28 -0.40
N GLU A 95 16.83 -8.49 -1.14
CA GLU A 95 16.79 -9.00 -2.52
C GLU A 95 16.35 -10.49 -2.59
N ASP A 96 16.36 -11.20 -1.46
CA ASP A 96 15.82 -12.56 -1.36
C ASP A 96 14.27 -12.59 -1.40
N PHE A 97 13.59 -11.45 -1.32
CA PHE A 97 12.14 -11.34 -1.22
C PHE A 97 11.51 -10.74 -2.46
N THR A 98 10.35 -11.26 -2.83
CA THR A 98 9.45 -10.72 -3.87
C THR A 98 8.14 -10.26 -3.26
N ALA A 99 7.31 -9.53 -4.01
CA ALA A 99 5.95 -9.18 -3.58
C ALA A 99 5.10 -10.44 -3.34
N GLN A 100 5.32 -11.51 -4.09
CA GLN A 100 4.63 -12.78 -3.93
C GLN A 100 5.07 -13.52 -2.65
N ASP A 101 6.32 -13.36 -2.18
CA ASP A 101 6.74 -13.86 -0.88
C ASP A 101 6.00 -13.14 0.26
N ILE A 102 5.85 -11.82 0.17
CA ILE A 102 5.08 -11.05 1.15
C ILE A 102 3.60 -11.48 1.15
N ALA A 103 3.01 -11.68 -0.03
CA ALA A 103 1.65 -12.21 -0.17
C ALA A 103 1.51 -13.60 0.48
N SER A 104 2.47 -14.50 0.24
CA SER A 104 2.50 -15.83 0.84
C SER A 104 2.60 -15.76 2.37
N ILE A 105 3.45 -14.86 2.90
CA ILE A 105 3.58 -14.62 4.35
C ILE A 105 2.25 -14.15 4.93
N PHE A 106 1.54 -13.23 4.28
CA PHE A 106 0.23 -12.75 4.74
C PHE A 106 -0.82 -13.85 4.73
N ILE A 107 -0.86 -14.69 3.67
CA ILE A 107 -1.75 -15.85 3.59
C ILE A 107 -1.45 -16.85 4.71
N GLU A 108 -0.18 -17.17 4.96
CA GLU A 108 0.19 -18.04 6.08
C GLU A 108 -0.18 -17.43 7.44
N GLY A 109 -0.05 -16.11 7.59
CA GLY A 109 -0.54 -15.37 8.77
C GLY A 109 -2.05 -15.54 8.97
N LEU A 110 -2.84 -15.37 7.91
CA LEU A 110 -4.29 -15.59 7.94
C LEU A 110 -4.64 -17.04 8.31
N LYS A 111 -3.93 -18.02 7.74
CA LYS A 111 -4.12 -19.46 8.10
C LYS A 111 -3.80 -19.73 9.57
N LYS A 112 -2.74 -19.16 10.13
CA LYS A 112 -2.41 -19.27 11.56
C LYS A 112 -3.49 -18.68 12.45
N LEU A 113 -4.12 -17.60 11.99
CA LEU A 113 -5.29 -17.00 12.62
C LEU A 113 -6.60 -17.71 12.27
N LYS A 114 -6.59 -18.83 11.53
CA LYS A 114 -7.78 -19.57 11.07
C LYS A 114 -8.79 -18.69 10.31
N ILE A 115 -8.28 -17.72 9.56
CA ILE A 115 -9.06 -16.87 8.67
C ILE A 115 -8.98 -17.48 7.29
N GLU A 116 -10.06 -18.10 6.84
CA GLU A 116 -10.14 -18.78 5.55
C GLU A 116 -10.61 -17.84 4.44
N LYS A 117 -11.43 -16.84 4.80
CA LYS A 117 -12.02 -15.91 3.84
C LYS A 117 -12.16 -14.51 4.43
N LEU A 118 -11.95 -13.53 3.58
CA LEU A 118 -12.12 -12.11 3.88
C LEU A 118 -13.41 -11.60 3.25
N PHE A 119 -14.13 -10.74 3.95
CA PHE A 119 -15.18 -9.93 3.34
C PHE A 119 -14.60 -8.97 2.31
N ALA A 120 -13.50 -8.31 2.66
CA ALA A 120 -12.81 -7.41 1.73
C ALA A 120 -11.29 -7.43 1.97
N LEU A 121 -10.54 -7.33 0.86
CA LEU A 121 -9.12 -7.03 0.82
C LEU A 121 -8.95 -5.64 0.23
N VAL A 122 -8.36 -4.73 0.98
CA VAL A 122 -8.14 -3.33 0.57
C VAL A 122 -6.66 -3.03 0.59
N GLY A 123 -6.14 -2.38 -0.42
CA GLY A 123 -4.73 -1.99 -0.43
C GLY A 123 -4.47 -0.75 -1.26
N GLY A 124 -3.71 0.21 -0.71
CA GLY A 124 -3.25 1.38 -1.44
C GLY A 124 -1.82 1.20 -1.94
N SER A 125 -1.52 1.63 -3.18
CA SER A 125 -0.16 1.56 -3.75
C SER A 125 0.41 0.13 -3.67
N VAL A 126 1.65 -0.05 -3.20
CA VAL A 126 2.27 -1.39 -3.03
C VAL A 126 1.38 -2.36 -2.24
N GLY A 127 0.57 -1.88 -1.30
CA GLY A 127 -0.36 -2.72 -0.55
C GLY A 127 -1.43 -3.35 -1.43
N GLY A 128 -1.90 -2.63 -2.45
CA GLY A 128 -2.79 -3.17 -3.46
C GLY A 128 -2.11 -4.18 -4.39
N SER A 129 -0.85 -3.91 -4.78
CA SER A 129 -0.07 -4.88 -5.57
C SER A 129 0.17 -6.18 -4.81
N ILE A 130 0.45 -6.13 -3.50
CA ILE A 130 0.51 -7.32 -2.65
C ILE A 130 -0.86 -8.01 -2.59
N GLY A 131 -1.96 -7.24 -2.57
CA GLY A 131 -3.31 -7.78 -2.66
C GLY A 131 -3.58 -8.57 -3.94
N TRP A 132 -3.09 -8.10 -5.08
CA TRP A 132 -3.12 -8.83 -6.34
C TRP A 132 -2.40 -10.18 -6.23
N GLU A 133 -1.16 -10.18 -5.72
CA GLU A 133 -0.38 -11.40 -5.51
C GLU A 133 -1.08 -12.38 -4.55
N MET A 134 -1.73 -11.88 -3.49
CA MET A 134 -2.51 -12.73 -2.58
C MET A 134 -3.66 -13.43 -3.30
N LEU A 135 -4.38 -12.73 -4.17
CA LEU A 135 -5.51 -13.29 -4.89
C LEU A 135 -5.10 -14.20 -6.06
N THR A 136 -3.91 -14.04 -6.62
CA THR A 136 -3.38 -15.01 -7.59
C THR A 136 -2.95 -16.31 -6.92
N LEU A 137 -2.46 -16.24 -5.68
CA LEU A 137 -2.10 -17.41 -4.87
C LEU A 137 -3.32 -18.13 -4.28
N GLN A 138 -4.37 -17.39 -3.91
CA GLN A 138 -5.61 -17.94 -3.36
C GLN A 138 -6.82 -17.18 -3.94
N ASN A 139 -7.36 -17.71 -5.03
CA ASN A 139 -8.34 -17.05 -5.90
C ASN A 139 -9.67 -16.70 -5.23
N ASP A 140 -10.03 -17.37 -4.14
CA ASP A 140 -11.27 -17.20 -3.37
C ASP A 140 -11.06 -16.60 -1.98
N LEU A 141 -9.86 -16.06 -1.73
CA LEU A 141 -9.47 -15.50 -0.42
C LEU A 141 -10.40 -14.36 0.05
N ALA A 142 -10.89 -13.54 -0.86
CA ALA A 142 -11.75 -12.41 -0.53
C ALA A 142 -13.03 -12.38 -1.39
N GLU A 143 -14.13 -11.90 -0.81
CA GLU A 143 -15.36 -11.61 -1.57
C GLU A 143 -15.20 -10.36 -2.42
N LYS A 144 -14.53 -9.35 -1.88
CA LYS A 144 -14.30 -8.06 -2.54
C LYS A 144 -12.83 -7.69 -2.50
N PHE A 145 -12.34 -7.12 -3.59
CA PHE A 145 -10.97 -6.61 -3.67
C PHE A 145 -10.97 -5.15 -4.14
N ILE A 146 -10.34 -4.28 -3.36
CA ILE A 146 -10.31 -2.84 -3.59
C ILE A 146 -8.84 -2.39 -3.67
N PRO A 147 -8.16 -2.56 -4.83
CA PRO A 147 -6.85 -1.99 -5.09
C PRO A 147 -6.99 -0.51 -5.44
N ILE A 148 -6.27 0.36 -4.72
CA ILE A 148 -6.36 1.83 -4.84
C ILE A 148 -5.02 2.38 -5.27
N ALA A 149 -4.98 3.15 -6.37
CA ALA A 149 -3.77 3.75 -6.94
C ALA A 149 -2.63 2.72 -7.11
N THR A 150 -2.93 1.60 -7.78
CA THR A 150 -2.03 0.45 -7.89
C THR A 150 -2.40 -0.44 -9.07
N ASP A 151 -1.47 -1.30 -9.48
CA ASP A 151 -1.72 -2.31 -10.50
C ASP A 151 -1.08 -3.66 -10.12
N PHE A 152 -1.39 -4.72 -10.86
CA PHE A 152 -0.92 -6.10 -10.63
C PHE A 152 0.53 -6.34 -11.08
N LYS A 153 1.10 -5.44 -11.86
CA LYS A 153 2.49 -5.51 -12.35
C LYS A 153 3.14 -4.13 -12.35
N THR A 154 4.45 -4.11 -12.21
CA THR A 154 5.25 -2.89 -12.38
C THR A 154 5.42 -2.59 -13.86
N SER A 155 5.02 -1.38 -14.27
CA SER A 155 5.29 -0.87 -15.62
C SER A 155 6.74 -0.41 -15.76
N ASP A 156 7.21 -0.24 -17.01
CA ASP A 156 8.53 0.35 -17.27
C ASP A 156 8.68 1.75 -16.65
N TRP A 157 7.59 2.51 -16.61
CA TRP A 157 7.55 3.83 -15.98
C TRP A 157 7.77 3.75 -14.47
N LEU A 158 6.99 2.94 -13.77
CA LEU A 158 7.13 2.74 -12.33
C LEU A 158 8.51 2.15 -11.98
N HIS A 159 8.96 1.14 -12.74
CA HIS A 159 10.30 0.56 -12.57
C HIS A 159 11.39 1.62 -12.68
N SER A 160 11.31 2.50 -13.69
CA SER A 160 12.30 3.56 -13.90
C SER A 160 12.33 4.56 -12.74
N GLN A 161 11.18 4.93 -12.19
CA GLN A 161 11.11 5.78 -10.99
C GLN A 161 11.74 5.08 -9.77
N CYS A 162 11.42 3.80 -9.56
CA CYS A 162 12.01 3.01 -8.48
C CYS A 162 13.52 2.79 -8.67
N LEU A 163 14.02 2.73 -9.91
CA LEU A 163 15.46 2.69 -10.19
C LEU A 163 16.15 3.97 -9.75
N VAL A 164 15.57 5.14 -10.03
CA VAL A 164 16.10 6.41 -9.50
C VAL A 164 16.09 6.42 -7.97
N GLN A 165 15.03 5.91 -7.35
CA GLN A 165 14.98 5.72 -5.89
C GLN A 165 16.14 4.83 -5.41
N LYS A 166 16.41 3.70 -6.08
CA LYS A 166 17.51 2.80 -5.72
C LYS A 166 18.85 3.54 -5.71
N PHE A 167 19.16 4.32 -6.75
CA PHE A 167 20.40 5.11 -6.82
C PHE A 167 20.51 6.13 -5.67
N LEU A 168 19.42 6.79 -5.32
CA LEU A 168 19.38 7.73 -4.19
C LEU A 168 19.59 7.03 -2.84
N LEU A 169 18.98 5.85 -2.66
CA LEU A 169 19.11 5.02 -1.44
C LEU A 169 20.51 4.39 -1.29
N GLU A 170 21.30 4.33 -2.35
CA GLU A 170 22.69 3.86 -2.36
C GLU A 170 23.70 5.02 -2.19
N SER A 171 23.24 6.27 -2.17
CA SER A 171 24.15 7.44 -1.99
C SER A 171 24.75 7.48 -0.58
N GLU A 172 25.97 7.99 -0.46
CA GLU A 172 26.71 8.06 0.83
C GLU A 172 26.08 9.06 1.81
N GLU A 173 25.62 10.20 1.31
CA GLU A 173 25.06 11.26 2.13
C GLU A 173 23.54 11.28 2.10
N LYS A 174 22.89 11.23 3.27
CA LYS A 174 21.45 11.42 3.47
C LYS A 174 20.58 10.65 2.47
N PRO A 175 20.82 9.34 2.28
CA PRO A 175 20.16 8.55 1.24
C PRO A 175 18.63 8.57 1.35
N LEU A 176 18.11 8.43 2.56
CA LEU A 176 16.67 8.37 2.80
C LEU A 176 15.98 9.73 2.59
N GLU A 177 16.64 10.84 3.01
CA GLU A 177 16.13 12.18 2.78
C GLU A 177 16.04 12.48 1.28
N LYS A 178 17.10 12.19 0.52
CA LYS A 178 17.15 12.39 -0.95
C LYS A 178 16.09 11.54 -1.66
N ALA A 179 15.98 10.28 -1.29
CA ALA A 179 14.95 9.41 -1.84
C ALA A 179 13.54 9.95 -1.57
N ARG A 180 13.28 10.46 -0.34
CA ARG A 180 11.98 11.05 -0.01
C ARG A 180 11.69 12.33 -0.79
N VAL A 181 12.69 13.21 -0.96
CA VAL A 181 12.55 14.42 -1.78
C VAL A 181 12.12 14.06 -3.21
N HIS A 182 12.78 13.08 -3.83
CA HIS A 182 12.40 12.60 -5.16
C HIS A 182 11.01 11.95 -5.15
N ALA A 183 10.71 11.11 -4.16
CA ALA A 183 9.40 10.45 -4.04
C ALA A 183 8.25 11.47 -3.98
N MET A 184 8.42 12.60 -3.29
CA MET A 184 7.40 13.65 -3.24
C MET A 184 7.13 14.28 -4.61
N LEU A 185 8.09 14.28 -5.53
CA LEU A 185 7.87 14.72 -6.92
C LEU A 185 7.15 13.64 -7.75
N CYS A 186 7.31 12.36 -7.42
CA CYS A 186 6.57 11.28 -8.06
C CYS A 186 5.12 11.18 -7.55
N TYR A 187 4.90 11.52 -6.27
CA TYR A 187 3.60 11.42 -5.63
C TYR A 187 2.72 12.66 -5.81
N ARG A 188 3.30 13.81 -6.14
CA ARG A 188 2.58 15.07 -6.37
C ARG A 188 2.70 15.50 -7.83
N THR A 189 1.72 16.26 -8.30
CA THR A 189 1.76 16.80 -9.66
C THR A 189 2.43 18.16 -9.72
N PRO A 190 2.94 18.58 -10.89
CA PRO A 190 3.40 19.95 -11.12
C PRO A 190 2.32 20.99 -10.79
N GLU A 191 1.06 20.72 -11.14
CA GLU A 191 -0.07 21.61 -10.85
C GLU A 191 -0.27 21.79 -9.34
N SER A 192 -0.31 20.69 -8.58
CA SER A 192 -0.43 20.72 -7.12
C SER A 192 0.68 21.53 -6.45
N LEU A 193 1.93 21.37 -6.91
CA LEU A 193 3.07 22.09 -6.36
C LEU A 193 3.02 23.57 -6.74
N ASN A 194 2.75 23.90 -8.00
CA ASN A 194 2.70 25.28 -8.47
C ASN A 194 1.57 26.07 -7.82
N LEU A 195 0.39 25.47 -7.69
CA LEU A 195 -0.75 26.09 -7.00
C LEU A 195 -0.45 26.34 -5.52
N ARG A 196 0.20 25.39 -4.86
CA ARG A 196 0.51 25.51 -3.42
C ARG A 196 1.56 26.54 -3.11
N PHE A 197 2.63 26.64 -3.92
CA PHE A 197 3.82 27.41 -3.56
C PHE A 197 4.00 28.70 -4.37
N ASN A 198 3.49 28.76 -5.59
CA ASN A 198 3.50 29.95 -6.46
C ASN A 198 4.85 30.70 -6.47
N ARG A 199 5.99 29.97 -6.41
CA ARG A 199 7.35 30.50 -6.31
C ARG A 199 7.62 31.43 -5.11
N GLU A 200 6.81 31.32 -4.05
CA GLU A 200 7.03 32.11 -2.84
C GLU A 200 8.37 31.74 -2.16
N ILE A 201 9.03 32.78 -1.65
CA ILE A 201 10.28 32.66 -0.89
C ILE A 201 9.96 32.75 0.60
N ASP A 202 10.55 31.87 1.39
CA ASP A 202 10.59 31.99 2.84
C ASP A 202 11.53 33.16 3.21
N SER A 203 10.99 34.17 3.88
CA SER A 203 11.72 35.40 4.18
C SER A 203 12.85 35.23 5.21
N GLU A 204 12.75 34.22 6.09
CA GLU A 204 13.75 33.93 7.11
C GLU A 204 14.88 33.06 6.53
N LYS A 205 14.52 32.00 5.80
CA LYS A 205 15.47 31.03 5.23
C LYS A 205 16.06 31.45 3.90
N GLN A 206 15.48 32.43 3.23
CA GLN A 206 15.88 32.93 1.90
C GLN A 206 15.91 31.82 0.82
N ILE A 207 15.01 30.83 0.93
CA ILE A 207 14.83 29.74 -0.04
C ILE A 207 13.37 29.67 -0.49
N LEU A 208 13.10 29.00 -1.61
CA LEU A 208 11.72 28.74 -2.05
C LEU A 208 10.98 27.91 -1.00
N LYS A 209 9.72 28.24 -0.70
CA LYS A 209 8.87 27.43 0.21
C LYS A 209 8.70 25.99 -0.26
N SER A 210 8.71 25.75 -1.58
CA SER A 210 8.71 24.39 -2.13
C SER A 210 9.97 23.61 -1.78
N HIS A 211 11.14 24.26 -1.77
CA HIS A 211 12.41 23.65 -1.35
C HIS A 211 12.36 23.29 0.15
N ASP A 212 11.91 24.22 0.99
CA ASP A 212 11.77 23.98 2.42
C ASP A 212 10.81 22.82 2.72
N TRP A 213 9.68 22.77 2.01
CA TRP A 213 8.70 21.70 2.13
C TRP A 213 9.26 20.33 1.73
N LEU A 214 10.04 20.24 0.65
CA LEU A 214 10.69 18.99 0.23
C LEU A 214 11.69 18.51 1.27
N ASN A 215 12.53 19.42 1.79
CA ASN A 215 13.49 19.11 2.85
C ASN A 215 12.79 18.66 4.14
N PHE A 216 11.71 19.31 4.52
CA PHE A 216 10.90 18.91 5.67
C PHE A 216 10.42 17.46 5.54
N HIS A 217 9.88 17.07 4.37
CA HIS A 217 9.45 15.69 4.15
C HIS A 217 10.60 14.69 4.17
N GLY A 218 11.77 15.07 3.66
CA GLY A 218 12.99 14.27 3.75
C GLY A 218 13.40 14.01 5.19
N ASN A 219 13.49 15.06 5.99
CA ASN A 219 13.90 15.00 7.40
C ASN A 219 12.91 14.16 8.24
N ILE A 220 11.60 14.44 8.13
CA ILE A 220 10.57 13.69 8.87
C ILE A 220 10.60 12.20 8.52
N LEU A 221 10.83 11.84 7.25
CA LEU A 221 10.94 10.43 6.92
C LEU A 221 12.19 9.80 7.56
N ASN A 222 13.31 10.48 7.52
CA ASN A 222 14.56 10.00 8.11
C ASN A 222 14.48 9.77 9.64
N GLU A 223 13.64 10.54 10.34
CA GLU A 223 13.39 10.38 11.77
C GLU A 223 12.52 9.15 12.11
N ARG A 224 11.56 8.80 11.23
CA ARG A 224 10.53 7.80 11.53
C ARG A 224 10.63 6.49 10.76
N PHE A 225 11.49 6.41 9.75
CA PHE A 225 11.56 5.25 8.86
C PHE A 225 12.99 4.79 8.63
N SER A 226 13.19 3.49 8.43
CA SER A 226 14.52 2.93 8.24
C SER A 226 14.94 2.90 6.77
N LEU A 227 16.21 3.18 6.49
CA LEU A 227 16.81 2.99 5.18
C LEU A 227 16.69 1.54 4.69
N LYS A 228 16.89 0.53 5.59
CA LYS A 228 16.72 -0.89 5.26
C LYS A 228 15.29 -1.19 4.81
N ALA A 229 14.31 -0.68 5.55
CA ALA A 229 12.89 -0.85 5.23
C ALA A 229 12.52 -0.20 3.90
N TYR A 230 13.04 1.00 3.62
CA TYR A 230 12.75 1.67 2.35
C TYR A 230 13.37 0.93 1.16
N LYS A 231 14.61 0.44 1.30
CA LYS A 231 15.26 -0.39 0.26
C LYS A 231 14.45 -1.64 -0.05
N LEU A 232 13.97 -2.34 0.98
CA LEU A 232 13.11 -3.51 0.83
C LEU A 232 11.85 -3.17 0.01
N VAL A 233 11.06 -2.17 0.44
CA VAL A 233 9.77 -1.91 -0.22
C VAL A 233 9.97 -1.33 -1.62
N ASN A 234 11.02 -0.54 -1.86
CA ASN A 234 11.37 -0.10 -3.21
C ASN A 234 11.76 -1.30 -4.12
N HIS A 235 12.49 -2.29 -3.57
CA HIS A 235 12.80 -3.53 -4.29
C HIS A 235 11.53 -4.34 -4.61
N LEU A 236 10.60 -4.46 -3.67
CA LEU A 236 9.32 -5.12 -3.93
C LEU A 236 8.56 -4.44 -5.07
N LEU A 237 8.47 -3.10 -5.05
CA LEU A 237 7.83 -2.31 -6.12
C LEU A 237 8.47 -2.54 -7.49
N MET A 238 9.80 -2.66 -7.57
CA MET A 238 10.51 -2.93 -8.83
C MET A 238 10.20 -4.32 -9.40
N ASN A 239 9.77 -5.27 -8.56
CA ASN A 239 9.68 -6.68 -8.89
C ASN A 239 8.25 -7.24 -8.80
N ILE A 240 7.21 -6.39 -8.78
CA ILE A 240 5.83 -6.85 -8.93
C ILE A 240 5.65 -7.36 -10.36
N ASN A 241 5.29 -8.63 -10.52
CA ASN A 241 5.27 -9.28 -11.81
C ASN A 241 4.08 -10.24 -11.97
N GLY A 242 2.90 -9.79 -11.57
CA GLY A 242 1.66 -10.53 -11.78
C GLY A 242 1.41 -10.77 -13.28
N LYS A 243 0.79 -11.89 -13.62
CA LYS A 243 0.53 -12.29 -15.00
C LYS A 243 -0.96 -12.20 -15.31
N GLU A 244 -1.28 -11.72 -16.49
CA GLU A 244 -2.66 -11.56 -16.95
C GLU A 244 -3.50 -12.84 -16.86
N ASN A 245 -2.92 -13.99 -17.21
CA ASN A 245 -3.61 -15.28 -17.14
C ASN A 245 -3.91 -15.74 -15.70
N GLU A 246 -3.23 -15.21 -14.71
CA GLU A 246 -3.50 -15.49 -13.29
C GLU A 246 -4.72 -14.69 -12.79
N LEU A 247 -4.87 -13.46 -13.29
CA LEU A 247 -6.01 -12.60 -12.92
C LEU A 247 -7.36 -13.18 -13.35
N GLU A 248 -7.39 -13.96 -14.43
CA GLU A 248 -8.61 -14.60 -14.94
C GLU A 248 -9.24 -15.59 -13.94
N ASN A 249 -8.48 -16.06 -12.97
CA ASN A 249 -8.92 -17.02 -11.97
C ASN A 249 -9.45 -16.40 -10.68
N ILE A 250 -9.25 -15.09 -10.48
CA ILE A 250 -9.68 -14.40 -9.25
C ILE A 250 -11.20 -14.37 -9.16
N ASN A 251 -11.75 -14.83 -8.04
CA ASN A 251 -13.20 -14.94 -7.83
C ASN A 251 -13.81 -13.74 -7.10
N ALA A 252 -13.00 -12.81 -6.62
CA ALA A 252 -13.47 -11.60 -5.93
C ALA A 252 -14.22 -10.65 -6.87
N GLU A 253 -15.18 -9.90 -6.35
CA GLU A 253 -15.65 -8.66 -6.96
C GLU A 253 -14.56 -7.61 -6.85
N ILE A 254 -14.06 -7.09 -7.99
CA ILE A 254 -12.90 -6.20 -8.03
C ILE A 254 -13.35 -4.75 -8.26
N HIS A 255 -12.94 -3.85 -7.38
CA HIS A 255 -13.19 -2.41 -7.48
C HIS A 255 -11.86 -1.67 -7.68
N LEU A 256 -11.45 -1.49 -8.93
CA LEU A 256 -10.24 -0.74 -9.27
C LEU A 256 -10.47 0.75 -9.00
N VAL A 257 -9.61 1.36 -8.18
CA VAL A 257 -9.66 2.78 -7.89
C VAL A 257 -8.38 3.44 -8.35
N SER A 258 -8.45 4.28 -9.38
CA SER A 258 -7.32 5.07 -9.86
C SER A 258 -7.41 6.53 -9.40
N VAL A 259 -6.34 7.29 -9.61
CA VAL A 259 -6.32 8.74 -9.51
C VAL A 259 -5.98 9.30 -10.89
N ASP A 260 -6.79 10.22 -11.40
CA ASP A 260 -6.68 10.75 -12.77
C ASP A 260 -5.32 11.40 -13.06
N SER A 261 -4.72 12.03 -12.07
CA SER A 261 -3.44 12.75 -12.15
C SER A 261 -2.24 11.97 -11.60
N ASP A 262 -2.40 10.68 -11.29
CA ASP A 262 -1.32 9.86 -10.71
C ASP A 262 -0.15 9.69 -11.68
N LEU A 263 1.05 10.13 -11.24
CA LEU A 263 2.29 10.00 -11.99
C LEU A 263 3.12 8.78 -11.55
N PHE A 264 2.72 8.09 -10.48
CA PHE A 264 3.39 6.91 -9.96
C PHE A 264 2.76 5.62 -10.49
N TYR A 265 1.42 5.51 -10.39
CA TYR A 265 0.59 4.49 -11.04
C TYR A 265 -0.40 5.18 -11.98
N PRO A 266 -0.04 5.48 -13.23
CA PRO A 266 -0.87 6.24 -14.15
C PRO A 266 -2.24 5.60 -14.38
N ALA A 267 -3.30 6.40 -14.34
CA ALA A 267 -4.68 5.93 -14.46
C ALA A 267 -4.93 5.10 -15.73
N PHE A 268 -4.23 5.39 -16.85
CA PHE A 268 -4.40 4.65 -18.10
C PHE A 268 -3.93 3.17 -17.97
N GLU A 269 -2.93 2.88 -17.13
CA GLU A 269 -2.47 1.51 -16.87
C GLU A 269 -3.56 0.71 -16.14
N ILE A 270 -4.14 1.29 -15.09
CA ILE A 270 -5.24 0.69 -14.33
C ILE A 270 -6.51 0.53 -15.21
N LYS A 271 -6.78 1.49 -16.11
CA LYS A 271 -7.85 1.37 -17.11
C LYS A 271 -7.61 0.19 -18.07
N ASN A 272 -6.38 -0.05 -18.49
CA ASN A 272 -6.04 -1.21 -19.32
C ASN A 272 -6.33 -2.52 -18.57
N THR A 273 -5.95 -2.60 -17.29
CA THR A 273 -6.28 -3.75 -16.42
C THR A 273 -7.79 -3.94 -16.29
N TYR A 274 -8.56 -2.85 -16.11
CA TYR A 274 -10.02 -2.92 -16.11
C TYR A 274 -10.57 -3.51 -17.40
N HIS A 275 -10.16 -3.00 -18.55
CA HIS A 275 -10.63 -3.49 -19.85
C HIS A 275 -10.24 -4.94 -20.10
N PHE A 276 -9.05 -5.35 -19.67
CA PHE A 276 -8.62 -6.75 -19.75
C PHE A 276 -9.57 -7.65 -18.95
N LEU A 277 -9.82 -7.34 -17.68
CA LEU A 277 -10.70 -8.12 -16.80
C LEU A 277 -12.15 -8.12 -17.30
N GLN A 278 -12.65 -6.98 -17.79
CA GLN A 278 -13.97 -6.86 -18.38
C GLN A 278 -14.14 -7.77 -19.60
N ASN A 279 -13.15 -7.80 -20.49
CA ASN A 279 -13.14 -8.67 -21.68
C ASN A 279 -13.09 -10.17 -21.32
N LYS A 280 -12.61 -10.51 -20.13
CA LYS A 280 -12.61 -11.86 -19.56
C LYS A 280 -13.87 -12.18 -18.75
N ASN A 281 -14.89 -11.31 -18.80
CA ASN A 281 -16.15 -11.43 -18.06
C ASN A 281 -15.94 -11.55 -16.53
N ARG A 282 -14.89 -10.91 -15.98
CA ARG A 282 -14.70 -10.85 -14.54
C ARG A 282 -15.62 -9.79 -13.92
N ASN A 283 -16.02 -10.01 -12.67
CA ASN A 283 -16.81 -9.01 -11.92
C ASN A 283 -15.89 -7.86 -11.50
N VAL A 284 -15.77 -6.85 -12.35
CA VAL A 284 -14.85 -5.72 -12.16
C VAL A 284 -15.57 -4.40 -12.39
N GLN A 285 -15.32 -3.45 -11.49
CA GLN A 285 -15.77 -2.06 -11.59
C GLN A 285 -14.54 -1.14 -11.59
N TYR A 286 -14.65 -0.01 -12.28
CA TYR A 286 -13.62 1.02 -12.33
C TYR A 286 -14.15 2.31 -11.72
N HIS A 287 -13.35 2.88 -10.84
CA HIS A 287 -13.60 4.16 -10.17
C HIS A 287 -12.40 5.07 -10.34
N GLU A 288 -12.64 6.38 -10.43
CA GLU A 288 -11.57 7.36 -10.58
C GLU A 288 -11.74 8.49 -9.56
N ILE A 289 -10.66 8.77 -8.83
CA ILE A 289 -10.53 9.95 -7.98
C ILE A 289 -10.03 11.09 -8.86
N ASN A 290 -10.78 12.19 -8.91
CA ASN A 290 -10.39 13.39 -9.63
C ASN A 290 -9.65 14.33 -8.67
N SER A 291 -8.36 14.52 -8.89
CA SER A 291 -7.53 15.33 -7.99
C SER A 291 -6.27 15.84 -8.68
N ILE A 292 -5.85 17.04 -8.34
CA ILE A 292 -4.55 17.58 -8.78
C ILE A 292 -3.38 17.03 -7.94
N HIS A 293 -3.65 16.20 -6.92
CA HIS A 293 -2.65 15.81 -5.93
C HIS A 293 -1.85 14.56 -6.28
N GLY A 294 -2.10 13.96 -7.46
CA GLY A 294 -1.35 12.80 -7.93
C GLY A 294 -1.57 11.57 -7.05
N HIS A 295 -0.53 10.77 -6.92
CA HIS A 295 -0.57 9.52 -6.14
C HIS A 295 -1.03 9.71 -4.69
N ASP A 296 -0.66 10.82 -4.05
CA ASP A 296 -1.07 11.12 -2.67
C ASP A 296 -2.59 11.32 -2.50
N ALA A 297 -3.36 11.48 -3.59
CA ALA A 297 -4.79 11.73 -3.52
C ALA A 297 -5.56 10.64 -2.76
N PHE A 298 -5.14 9.38 -2.81
CA PHE A 298 -5.80 8.32 -2.04
C PHE A 298 -5.62 8.46 -0.51
N LEU A 299 -4.72 9.33 -0.08
CA LEU A 299 -4.52 9.72 1.32
C LEU A 299 -5.09 11.10 1.65
N MET A 300 -5.77 11.75 0.70
CA MET A 300 -6.26 13.14 0.83
C MET A 300 -7.74 13.27 0.46
N GLU A 301 -8.19 12.63 -0.62
CA GLU A 301 -9.54 12.77 -1.19
C GLU A 301 -10.56 11.83 -0.50
N TYR A 302 -10.66 11.96 0.83
CA TYR A 302 -11.49 11.06 1.62
C TYR A 302 -12.99 11.14 1.31
N GLU A 303 -13.51 12.29 0.85
CA GLU A 303 -14.92 12.43 0.46
C GLU A 303 -15.24 11.61 -0.79
N GLN A 304 -14.36 11.63 -1.78
CA GLN A 304 -14.49 10.83 -2.99
C GLN A 304 -14.34 9.34 -2.66
N LEU A 305 -13.35 8.96 -1.85
CA LEU A 305 -13.17 7.59 -1.38
C LEU A 305 -14.39 7.10 -0.60
N ASN A 306 -14.94 7.89 0.31
CA ASN A 306 -16.18 7.54 1.02
C ASN A 306 -17.34 7.28 0.03
N THR A 307 -17.47 8.10 -1.00
CA THR A 307 -18.53 7.94 -2.02
C THR A 307 -18.33 6.63 -2.80
N ILE A 308 -17.10 6.32 -3.21
CA ILE A 308 -16.75 5.09 -3.93
C ILE A 308 -16.97 3.85 -3.04
N LEU A 309 -16.52 3.90 -1.79
CA LEU A 309 -16.55 2.75 -0.88
C LEU A 309 -17.94 2.51 -0.27
N LYS A 310 -18.82 3.51 -0.26
CA LYS A 310 -20.15 3.41 0.35
C LYS A 310 -20.99 2.23 -0.17
N PRO A 311 -21.18 2.01 -1.46
CA PRO A 311 -21.95 0.87 -1.96
C PRO A 311 -21.27 -0.48 -1.67
N ILE A 312 -19.97 -0.50 -1.44
CA ILE A 312 -19.18 -1.72 -1.20
C ILE A 312 -19.35 -2.20 0.26
N PHE A 313 -19.37 -1.28 1.21
CA PHE A 313 -19.35 -1.59 2.65
C PHE A 313 -20.69 -1.41 3.36
N LEU A 314 -21.67 -0.70 2.78
CA LEU A 314 -22.96 -0.43 3.44
C LEU A 314 -24.15 -1.20 2.87
N ASN A 315 -23.96 -1.95 1.79
CA ASN A 315 -24.99 -2.80 1.18
C ASN A 315 -24.94 -4.22 1.72
#